data_1e30f1189ea35c4bda746812041072bf
#
_entry.id   1e30f1189ea35c4bda746812041072bf
#
_cell.length_a   1.000
_cell.length_b   1.000
_cell.length_c   1.000
_cell.angle_alpha   90.00
_cell.angle_beta   90.00
_cell.angle_gamma   90.00
#
_symmetry.space_group_name_H-M   'P 1'
#
loop_
_entity.id
_entity.type
_entity.pdbx_description
1 polymer ?
#
loop_
_entity_poly.entity_id
_entity_poly.type
_entity_poly.pdbx_seq_one_letter_code
_entity_poly.pdbx_strand_id
1 'polypeptide(L)'
;RDLLDLDLLNLRSKFIKDISGIIKSGKQIVSISEEWSKELETLPLKLEWMTYILMDAIKHESVKEFAEVLSDSENITRFLGEKSDIFNLHELLKQTNEIWNLFCNDSNLRKEYQLQSLFVAWERGLGISNL
;
A
#
# COMPACT_ATOMS: atom_id res chain seq x y z
N ARG A 1 -3.00 11.28 -25.34
CA ARG A 1 -2.91 11.84 -24.00
C ARG A 1 -4.10 11.50 -23.11
N ASP A 2 -5.28 11.68 -23.65
CA ASP A 2 -6.49 11.35 -22.90
C ASP A 2 -6.57 9.87 -22.56
N LEU A 3 -6.10 9.02 -23.47
CA LEU A 3 -6.06 7.58 -23.22
C LEU A 3 -5.10 7.26 -22.08
N LEU A 4 -3.97 7.94 -22.02
CA LEU A 4 -3.00 7.72 -20.95
C LEU A 4 -3.58 8.14 -19.60
N ASP A 5 -4.25 9.29 -19.58
CA ASP A 5 -4.89 9.76 -18.36
C ASP A 5 -5.99 8.81 -17.88
N LEU A 6 -6.78 8.28 -18.82
CA LEU A 6 -7.83 7.33 -18.51
C LEU A 6 -7.25 6.03 -17.98
N ASP A 7 -6.18 5.54 -18.59
CA ASP A 7 -5.51 4.33 -18.14
C ASP A 7 -4.98 4.50 -16.72
N LEU A 8 -4.43 5.67 -16.42
CA LEU A 8 -3.91 5.95 -15.09
C LEU A 8 -5.03 6.02 -14.06
N LEU A 9 -6.16 6.62 -14.41
CA LEU A 9 -7.32 6.66 -13.51
C LEU A 9 -7.86 5.26 -13.26
N ASN A 10 -7.92 4.44 -14.28
CA ASN A 10 -8.38 3.05 -14.13
C ASN A 10 -7.43 2.26 -13.25
N LEU A 11 -6.14 2.46 -13.44
CA LEU A 11 -5.13 1.80 -12.61
C LEU A 11 -5.26 2.22 -11.16
N ARG A 12 -5.47 3.52 -10.92
CA ARG A 12 -5.63 4.04 -9.57
C ARG A 12 -6.88 3.47 -8.91
N SER A 13 -7.99 3.42 -9.63
CA SER A 13 -9.23 2.85 -9.10
C SER A 13 -9.06 1.38 -8.73
N LYS A 14 -8.39 0.62 -9.57
CA LYS A 14 -8.11 -0.78 -9.29
C LYS A 14 -7.21 -0.93 -8.07
N PHE A 15 -6.20 -0.08 -7.97
CA PHE A 15 -5.28 -0.08 -6.84
C PHE A 15 -6.04 0.16 -5.52
N ILE A 16 -6.89 1.18 -5.49
CA ILE A 16 -7.67 1.48 -4.28
C ILE A 16 -8.56 0.30 -3.91
N LYS A 17 -9.18 -0.33 -4.90
CA LYS A 17 -10.02 -1.49 -4.68
C LYS A 17 -9.21 -2.65 -4.10
N ASP A 18 -8.02 -2.89 -4.65
CA ASP A 18 -7.15 -3.96 -4.17
C ASP A 18 -6.74 -3.73 -2.71
N ILE A 19 -6.30 -2.51 -2.39
CA ILE A 19 -5.87 -2.18 -1.03
C ILE A 19 -7.05 -2.30 -0.07
N SER A 20 -8.22 -1.82 -0.47
CA SER A 20 -9.43 -1.94 0.37
C SER A 20 -9.74 -3.40 0.67
N GLY A 21 -9.63 -4.27 -0.33
CA GLY A 21 -9.85 -5.69 -0.14
C GLY A 21 -8.86 -6.32 0.82
N ILE A 22 -7.59 -5.92 0.70
CA ILE A 22 -6.53 -6.44 1.56
C ILE A 22 -6.78 -6.07 3.03
N ILE A 23 -7.05 -4.80 3.31
CA ILE A 23 -7.15 -4.35 4.69
C ILE A 23 -8.45 -4.77 5.36
N LYS A 24 -9.49 -5.03 4.58
CA LYS A 24 -10.80 -5.37 5.16
C LYS A 24 -10.91 -6.85 5.54
N SER A 25 -10.38 -7.73 4.72
CA SER A 25 -10.60 -9.16 4.98
C SER A 25 -9.37 -10.02 4.82
N GLY A 26 -8.40 -9.57 4.05
CA GLY A 26 -7.21 -10.37 3.77
C GLY A 26 -7.45 -11.58 2.88
N LYS A 27 -8.68 -11.81 2.45
CA LYS A 27 -9.01 -13.02 1.67
C LYS A 27 -8.41 -13.02 0.28
N GLN A 28 -8.11 -11.84 -0.25
CA GLN A 28 -7.61 -11.71 -1.62
C GLN A 28 -6.11 -11.47 -1.68
N ILE A 29 -5.41 -11.59 -0.56
CA ILE A 29 -3.98 -11.29 -0.49
C ILE A 29 -3.20 -12.12 -1.51
N VAL A 30 -3.45 -13.43 -1.57
CA VAL A 30 -2.71 -14.31 -2.47
C VAL A 30 -2.95 -13.93 -3.92
N SER A 31 -4.22 -13.75 -4.31
CA SER A 31 -4.53 -13.45 -5.71
C SER A 31 -4.04 -12.06 -6.12
N ILE A 32 -4.14 -11.08 -5.24
CA ILE A 32 -3.65 -9.73 -5.55
C ILE A 32 -2.13 -9.72 -5.63
N SER A 33 -1.45 -10.44 -4.74
CA SER A 33 0.01 -10.56 -4.78
C SER A 33 0.48 -11.18 -6.10
N GLU A 34 -0.21 -12.22 -6.54
CA GLU A 34 0.12 -12.88 -7.80
C GLU A 34 -0.08 -11.91 -8.97
N GLU A 35 -1.20 -11.20 -8.98
CA GLU A 35 -1.50 -10.26 -10.06
C GLU A 35 -0.47 -9.13 -10.12
N TRP A 36 -0.18 -8.52 -8.98
CA TRP A 36 0.78 -7.41 -8.92
C TRP A 36 2.18 -7.86 -9.32
N SER A 37 2.57 -9.08 -8.93
CA SER A 37 3.91 -9.57 -9.24
C SER A 37 4.13 -9.78 -10.74
N LYS A 38 3.03 -9.91 -11.49
CA LYS A 38 3.11 -10.06 -12.94
C LYS A 38 3.06 -8.73 -13.68
N GLU A 39 2.57 -7.70 -13.04
CA GLU A 39 2.43 -6.37 -13.64
C GLU A 39 3.61 -5.50 -13.29
N LEU A 40 4.78 -5.89 -13.77
CA LEU A 40 6.05 -5.28 -13.34
C LEU A 40 6.17 -3.81 -13.72
N GLU A 41 5.51 -3.38 -14.78
CA GLU A 41 5.63 -1.99 -15.23
C GLU A 41 4.94 -1.02 -14.27
N THR A 42 3.87 -1.46 -13.61
CA THR A 42 3.11 -0.59 -12.72
C THR A 42 3.40 -0.85 -11.24
N LEU A 43 4.15 -1.91 -10.94
CA LEU A 43 4.41 -2.28 -9.55
C LEU A 43 5.10 -1.17 -8.75
N PRO A 44 6.15 -0.53 -9.26
CA PRO A 44 6.79 0.56 -8.49
C PRO A 44 5.82 1.70 -8.19
N LEU A 45 4.95 2.04 -9.14
CA LEU A 45 3.97 3.10 -8.93
C LEU A 45 2.98 2.72 -7.83
N LYS A 46 2.52 1.47 -7.82
CA LYS A 46 1.60 1.01 -6.79
C LYS A 46 2.24 1.06 -5.41
N LEU A 47 3.50 0.67 -5.31
CA LEU A 47 4.22 0.72 -4.03
C LEU A 47 4.42 2.17 -3.59
N GLU A 48 4.71 3.06 -4.52
CA GLU A 48 4.81 4.48 -4.21
C GLU A 48 3.49 5.01 -3.65
N TRP A 49 2.38 4.65 -4.27
CA TRP A 49 1.06 5.04 -3.78
C TRP A 49 0.80 4.51 -2.37
N MET A 50 1.25 3.30 -2.07
CA MET A 50 1.12 2.73 -0.73
C MET A 50 1.89 3.58 0.30
N THR A 51 3.09 4.05 -0.06
CA THR A 51 3.85 4.91 0.86
C THR A 51 3.12 6.21 1.11
N TYR A 52 2.48 6.78 0.08
CA TYR A 52 1.72 8.03 0.24
C TYR A 52 0.54 7.84 1.18
N ILE A 53 -0.15 6.71 1.09
CA ILE A 53 -1.27 6.42 1.98
C ILE A 53 -0.78 6.34 3.43
N LEU A 54 0.35 5.67 3.65
CA LEU A 54 0.90 5.56 5.00
C LEU A 54 1.36 6.91 5.53
N MET A 55 1.95 7.75 4.67
CA MET A 55 2.35 9.09 5.07
C MET A 55 1.14 9.93 5.46
N ASP A 56 0.04 9.81 4.71
CA ASP A 56 -1.20 10.49 5.06
C ASP A 56 -1.75 9.99 6.39
N ALA A 57 -1.70 8.68 6.63
CA ALA A 57 -2.17 8.10 7.89
C ALA A 57 -1.34 8.62 9.06
N ILE A 58 -0.02 8.69 8.90
CA ILE A 58 0.87 9.20 9.93
C ILE A 58 0.57 10.66 10.23
N LYS A 59 0.38 11.47 9.20
CA LYS A 59 0.06 12.88 9.37
C LYS A 59 -1.29 13.06 10.05
N HIS A 60 -2.26 12.23 9.68
CA HIS A 60 -3.59 12.29 10.27
C HIS A 60 -3.54 11.98 11.77
N GLU A 61 -2.71 11.03 12.18
CA GLU A 61 -2.54 10.69 13.59
C GLU A 61 -1.77 11.76 14.35
N SER A 62 -0.83 12.42 13.68
CA SER A 62 -0.01 13.45 14.32
C SER A 62 -0.74 14.78 14.43
N VAL A 63 -1.55 15.12 13.42
CA VAL A 63 -2.27 16.38 13.36
C VAL A 63 -3.72 16.08 13.03
N LYS A 64 -4.56 16.07 14.07
CA LYS A 64 -5.95 15.62 13.96
C LYS A 64 -6.78 16.36 12.90
N GLU A 65 -6.39 17.60 12.60
CA GLU A 65 -7.13 18.41 11.66
C GLU A 65 -6.54 18.40 10.26
N PHE A 66 -5.53 17.54 10.03
CA PHE A 66 -4.88 17.47 8.72
C PHE A 66 -5.84 16.94 7.66
N ALA A 67 -5.92 17.64 6.53
CA ALA A 67 -6.71 17.20 5.39
C ALA A 67 -5.87 16.26 4.55
N GLU A 68 -6.44 15.10 4.20
CA GLU A 68 -5.70 14.12 3.42
C GLU A 68 -5.38 14.66 2.02
N VAL A 69 -4.18 14.33 1.56
CA VAL A 69 -3.72 14.72 0.23
C VAL A 69 -4.45 13.91 -0.84
N LEU A 70 -4.71 12.63 -0.57
CA LEU A 70 -5.33 11.71 -1.53
C LEU A 70 -6.75 11.40 -1.08
N SER A 71 -7.73 12.14 -1.62
CA SER A 71 -9.11 12.01 -1.18
C SER A 71 -9.74 10.64 -1.48
N ASP A 72 -9.28 9.97 -2.56
CA ASP A 72 -9.81 8.66 -2.91
C ASP A 72 -9.35 7.55 -1.96
N SER A 73 -8.33 7.83 -1.15
CA SER A 73 -7.83 6.88 -0.16
C SER A 73 -8.21 7.26 1.26
N GLU A 74 -9.13 8.20 1.43
CA GLU A 74 -9.51 8.68 2.76
C GLU A 74 -9.95 7.56 3.70
N ASN A 75 -10.78 6.65 3.20
CA ASN A 75 -11.28 5.55 4.03
C ASN A 75 -10.16 4.60 4.44
N ILE A 76 -9.21 4.37 3.55
CA ILE A 76 -8.06 3.52 3.84
C ILE A 76 -7.17 4.20 4.89
N THR A 77 -6.90 5.47 4.70
CA THR A 77 -6.08 6.27 5.62
C THR A 77 -6.68 6.26 7.01
N ARG A 78 -8.00 6.48 7.11
CA ARG A 78 -8.69 6.50 8.38
C ARG A 78 -8.66 5.13 9.06
N PHE A 79 -8.88 4.07 8.27
CA PHE A 79 -8.85 2.71 8.81
C PHE A 79 -7.47 2.38 9.39
N LEU A 80 -6.41 2.72 8.66
CA LEU A 80 -5.05 2.47 9.14
C LEU A 80 -4.75 3.28 10.40
N GLY A 81 -5.19 4.53 10.44
CA GLY A 81 -4.98 5.37 11.61
C GLY A 81 -5.70 4.86 12.85
N GLU A 82 -6.87 4.28 12.66
CA GLU A 82 -7.63 3.72 13.78
C GLU A 82 -7.06 2.37 14.24
N LYS A 83 -6.55 1.58 13.31
CA LYS A 83 -6.06 0.24 13.61
C LYS A 83 -4.64 0.23 14.16
N SER A 84 -3.82 1.15 13.70
CA SER A 84 -2.38 1.16 13.99
C SER A 84 -2.01 2.40 14.78
N ASP A 85 -1.12 2.25 15.77
CA ASP A 85 -0.56 3.44 16.41
C ASP A 85 0.52 4.02 15.48
N ILE A 86 1.03 5.19 15.84
CA ILE A 86 1.96 5.91 14.98
C ILE A 86 3.27 5.14 14.81
N PHE A 87 3.70 4.40 15.82
CA PHE A 87 4.89 3.57 15.72
C PHE A 87 4.72 2.50 14.65
N ASN A 88 3.58 1.80 14.68
CA ASN A 88 3.31 0.76 13.71
C ASN A 88 3.14 1.31 12.30
N LEU A 89 2.57 2.50 12.15
CA LEU A 89 2.47 3.14 10.85
C LEU A 89 3.85 3.44 10.27
N HIS A 90 4.79 3.90 11.11
CA HIS A 90 6.16 4.14 10.66
C HIS A 90 6.86 2.83 10.27
N GLU A 91 6.58 1.74 11.01
CA GLU A 91 7.15 0.43 10.65
C GLU A 91 6.61 -0.08 9.33
N LEU A 92 5.31 0.10 9.08
CA LEU A 92 4.72 -0.26 7.79
C LEU A 92 5.32 0.57 6.66
N LEU A 93 5.52 1.85 6.89
CA LEU A 93 6.13 2.72 5.88
C LEU A 93 7.54 2.27 5.57
N LYS A 94 8.31 1.96 6.60
CA LYS A 94 9.68 1.48 6.43
C LYS A 94 9.70 0.19 5.60
N GLN A 95 8.84 -0.76 5.94
CA GLN A 95 8.77 -2.02 5.23
C GLN A 95 8.34 -1.83 3.78
N THR A 96 7.36 -0.97 3.54
CA THR A 96 6.88 -0.70 2.18
C THR A 96 8.00 -0.07 1.34
N ASN A 97 8.74 0.87 1.91
CA ASN A 97 9.86 1.49 1.22
C ASN A 97 10.98 0.50 0.92
N GLU A 98 11.26 -0.41 1.86
CA GLU A 98 12.29 -1.41 1.64
C GLU A 98 11.93 -2.33 0.47
N ILE A 99 10.66 -2.74 0.40
CA ILE A 99 10.22 -3.60 -0.69
C ILE A 99 10.24 -2.85 -2.01
N TRP A 100 9.82 -1.59 -2.00
CA TRP A 100 9.88 -0.75 -3.20
C TRP A 100 11.32 -0.66 -3.71
N ASN A 101 12.28 -0.38 -2.82
CA ASN A 101 13.68 -0.30 -3.20
C ASN A 101 14.21 -1.62 -3.76
N LEU A 102 13.83 -2.72 -3.14
CA LEU A 102 14.25 -4.04 -3.62
C LEU A 102 13.73 -4.29 -5.04
N PHE A 103 12.47 -3.96 -5.28
CA PHE A 103 11.86 -4.21 -6.59
C PHE A 103 12.43 -3.30 -7.68
N CYS A 104 12.90 -2.11 -7.31
CA CYS A 104 13.53 -1.21 -8.27
C CYS A 104 14.94 -1.66 -8.63
N ASN A 105 15.63 -2.35 -7.73
CA ASN A 105 17.04 -2.63 -7.86
C ASN A 105 17.38 -4.08 -8.15
N ASP A 106 16.45 -5.00 -7.93
CA ASP A 106 16.75 -6.42 -8.05
C ASP A 106 15.58 -7.18 -8.64
N SER A 107 15.80 -7.79 -9.80
CA SER A 107 14.77 -8.53 -10.50
C SER A 107 14.67 -9.99 -10.07
N ASN A 108 15.58 -10.48 -9.25
CA ASN A 108 15.64 -11.91 -8.90
C ASN A 108 14.87 -12.25 -7.64
N LEU A 109 14.24 -11.26 -6.99
CA LEU A 109 13.51 -11.49 -5.77
C LEU A 109 12.17 -12.17 -6.05
N ARG A 110 11.72 -12.93 -5.09
CA ARG A 110 10.40 -13.55 -5.15
C ARG A 110 9.35 -12.51 -4.84
N LYS A 111 8.95 -11.76 -5.86
CA LYS A 111 8.07 -10.61 -5.68
C LYS A 111 6.73 -10.99 -5.06
N GLU A 112 6.19 -12.13 -5.46
CA GLU A 112 4.91 -12.56 -4.93
C GLU A 112 4.96 -12.78 -3.42
N TYR A 113 6.02 -13.44 -2.94
CA TYR A 113 6.20 -13.65 -1.50
C TYR A 113 6.40 -12.34 -0.75
N GLN A 114 7.20 -11.45 -1.32
CA GLN A 114 7.43 -10.15 -0.69
C GLN A 114 6.13 -9.35 -0.58
N LEU A 115 5.33 -9.39 -1.63
CA LEU A 115 4.05 -8.71 -1.63
C LEU A 115 3.08 -9.34 -0.63
N GLN A 116 3.05 -10.66 -0.54
CA GLN A 116 2.19 -11.32 0.43
C GLN A 116 2.54 -10.91 1.85
N SER A 117 3.83 -10.87 2.18
CA SER A 117 4.28 -10.42 3.49
C SER A 117 3.86 -9.00 3.77
N LEU A 118 4.03 -8.12 2.78
CA LEU A 118 3.66 -6.72 2.91
C LEU A 118 2.16 -6.57 3.13
N PHE A 119 1.37 -7.29 2.33
CA PHE A 119 -0.09 -7.20 2.43
C PHE A 119 -0.61 -7.75 3.75
N VAL A 120 0.01 -8.80 4.27
CA VAL A 120 -0.37 -9.32 5.59
C VAL A 120 -0.09 -8.28 6.66
N ALA A 121 1.07 -7.60 6.58
CA ALA A 121 1.39 -6.54 7.52
C ALA A 121 0.39 -5.41 7.45
N TRP A 122 -0.01 -5.02 6.25
CA TRP A 122 -1.01 -3.98 6.07
C TRP A 122 -2.37 -4.40 6.63
N GLU A 123 -2.77 -5.65 6.37
CA GLU A 123 -4.06 -6.14 6.86
C GLU A 123 -4.09 -6.12 8.39
N ARG A 124 -2.99 -6.45 9.03
CA ARG A 124 -2.89 -6.45 10.47
C ARG A 124 -2.64 -5.07 11.07
N GLY A 125 -2.18 -4.13 10.25
CA GLY A 125 -1.81 -2.81 10.73
C GLY A 125 -0.51 -2.81 11.49
N LEU A 126 0.35 -3.82 11.28
CA LEU A 126 1.61 -3.98 12.00
C LEU A 126 2.73 -4.27 11.02
N GLY A 127 3.90 -3.67 11.24
CA GLY A 127 5.09 -4.06 10.50
C GLY A 127 5.47 -5.48 10.88
N ILE A 128 6.21 -6.16 9.98
CA ILE A 128 6.61 -7.55 10.20
C ILE A 128 7.37 -7.73 11.49
N SER A 129 8.21 -6.76 11.85
CA SER A 129 9.02 -6.85 13.06
C SER A 129 8.19 -6.87 14.33
N ASN A 130 6.91 -6.55 14.24
CA ASN A 130 6.00 -6.50 15.39
C ASN A 130 5.01 -7.67 15.41
N LEU A 131 5.18 -8.61 14.49
CA LEU A 131 4.37 -9.80 14.48
C LEU A 131 4.98 -10.84 15.40
#